data_53e590af94201fbe4cfcd326ddf27455
#
_entry.id   53e590af94201fbe4cfcd326ddf27455
#
_cell.length_a   1.000
_cell.length_b   1.000
_cell.length_c   1.000
_cell.angle_alpha   90.00
_cell.angle_beta   90.00
_cell.angle_gamma   90.00
#
_symmetry.space_group_name_H-M   'P 1'
#
loop_
_entity.id
_entity.type
_entity.pdbx_description
1 polymer ?
#
loop_
_entity_poly.entity_id
_entity_poly.type
_entity_poly.pdbx_seq_one_letter_code
_entity_poly.pdbx_strand_id
1 'polypeptide(L)'
;PTAAPPEETKPVQPAAAAKKETPAQPLEAQENASEKKIGINLASRILTLYEGDTKVKMYHVGVGKTSTPTPTGYYAVQYKEVNPTWVDPDDTSVQIGPGPSNPIGYRWIGFSGNYGIHGTNHPESIGGYVSNGCVRMNEADVEDLYQYVSVGTPVTVYYDRLVIDVDPDHTVSYYVYPDGYGWQSLSVAQVKKALAGYGVEDFAEFQDISDKINASDGNVTYVAKAYDLVVNGNKLAKRALGKNGQIYLPSVAVATALKLDLQWN
;
A
#
# COMPACT_ATOMS: atom_id res chain seq x y z
N PRO A 1 -35.79 18.75 41.35
CA PRO A 1 -34.89 19.48 40.52
C PRO A 1 -34.06 18.49 39.70
N THR A 2 -34.45 18.37 38.47
CA THR A 2 -33.84 17.47 37.47
C THR A 2 -32.71 18.22 36.79
N ALA A 3 -31.50 17.70 36.87
CA ALA A 3 -30.37 18.23 36.14
C ALA A 3 -30.46 17.83 34.66
N ALA A 4 -30.21 18.79 33.79
CA ALA A 4 -30.16 18.62 32.34
C ALA A 4 -28.82 17.95 31.94
N PRO A 5 -28.78 17.16 30.85
CA PRO A 5 -27.56 16.55 30.37
C PRO A 5 -26.62 17.57 29.71
N PRO A 6 -25.29 17.33 29.69
CA PRO A 6 -24.33 18.27 29.13
C PRO A 6 -24.43 18.31 27.61
N GLU A 7 -24.35 19.53 27.06
CA GLU A 7 -24.28 19.82 25.63
C GLU A 7 -23.02 19.22 24.99
N GLU A 8 -23.21 18.55 23.86
CA GLU A 8 -22.13 18.11 22.96
C GLU A 8 -21.42 19.31 22.35
N THR A 9 -20.15 19.49 22.67
CA THR A 9 -19.30 20.50 22.03
C THR A 9 -18.89 20.02 20.64
N LYS A 10 -19.34 20.74 19.62
CA LYS A 10 -18.91 20.60 18.21
C LYS A 10 -17.42 20.92 18.07
N PRO A 11 -16.67 20.22 17.19
CA PRO A 11 -15.27 20.54 16.92
C PRO A 11 -15.16 21.93 16.29
N VAL A 12 -14.28 22.75 16.84
CA VAL A 12 -13.93 24.06 16.31
C VAL A 12 -13.00 23.89 15.11
N GLN A 13 -13.44 24.37 13.96
CA GLN A 13 -12.61 24.48 12.75
C GLN A 13 -11.51 25.52 12.94
N PRO A 14 -10.24 25.26 12.56
CA PRO A 14 -9.22 26.31 12.52
C PRO A 14 -9.55 27.34 11.43
N ALA A 15 -9.35 28.61 11.75
CA ALA A 15 -9.63 29.75 10.88
C ALA A 15 -8.81 29.68 9.59
N ALA A 16 -9.52 29.77 8.45
CA ALA A 16 -8.94 29.85 7.12
C ALA A 16 -8.16 31.17 6.94
N ALA A 17 -6.87 31.06 6.63
CA ALA A 17 -6.08 32.18 6.16
C ALA A 17 -6.54 32.61 4.75
N ALA A 18 -6.68 33.91 4.54
CA ALA A 18 -7.27 34.54 3.38
C ALA A 18 -6.55 34.15 2.06
N LYS A 19 -7.35 33.70 1.08
CA LYS A 19 -6.92 33.45 -0.29
C LYS A 19 -6.54 34.74 -1.01
N LYS A 20 -5.33 34.75 -1.58
CA LYS A 20 -5.02 35.62 -2.74
C LYS A 20 -5.34 34.83 -4.01
N GLU A 21 -6.31 35.26 -4.74
CA GLU A 21 -6.66 34.72 -6.05
C GLU A 21 -5.59 35.10 -7.07
N THR A 22 -4.98 34.11 -7.70
CA THR A 22 -4.17 34.25 -8.93
C THR A 22 -5.02 33.76 -10.10
N PRO A 23 -5.03 34.47 -11.26
CA PRO A 23 -5.90 34.11 -12.38
C PRO A 23 -5.58 32.75 -12.97
N ALA A 24 -6.63 32.01 -13.31
CA ALA A 24 -6.55 30.71 -13.97
C ALA A 24 -5.87 30.82 -15.35
N GLN A 25 -4.79 30.07 -15.56
CA GLN A 25 -4.28 29.76 -16.88
C GLN A 25 -5.06 28.60 -17.50
N PRO A 26 -5.22 28.56 -18.84
CA PRO A 26 -5.96 27.50 -19.52
C PRO A 26 -5.23 26.17 -19.38
N LEU A 27 -6.00 25.11 -19.07
CA LEU A 27 -5.57 23.72 -19.10
C LEU A 27 -5.22 23.32 -20.55
N GLU A 28 -3.94 23.37 -20.89
CA GLU A 28 -3.45 22.61 -22.03
C GLU A 28 -3.35 21.13 -21.62
N ALA A 29 -4.00 20.29 -22.40
CA ALA A 29 -4.01 18.85 -22.26
C ALA A 29 -2.56 18.32 -22.34
N GLN A 30 -2.01 17.87 -21.20
CA GLN A 30 -0.80 17.05 -21.19
C GLN A 30 -1.19 15.62 -21.54
N GLU A 31 -0.95 15.25 -22.77
CA GLU A 31 -1.00 13.86 -23.23
C GLU A 31 0.08 13.04 -22.50
N ASN A 32 -0.36 11.92 -21.88
CA ASN A 32 0.45 10.76 -21.49
C ASN A 32 1.61 10.94 -20.48
N ALA A 33 1.39 11.65 -19.38
CA ALA A 33 2.10 11.32 -18.17
C ALA A 33 1.35 10.17 -17.49
N SER A 34 1.98 8.98 -17.36
CA SER A 34 1.38 7.86 -16.62
C SER A 34 0.99 8.35 -15.23
N GLU A 35 -0.29 8.21 -14.87
CA GLU A 35 -0.86 8.78 -13.66
C GLU A 35 -0.19 8.18 -12.41
N LYS A 36 0.45 9.04 -11.61
CA LYS A 36 1.05 8.62 -10.36
C LYS A 36 -0.01 8.43 -9.29
N LYS A 37 0.12 7.35 -8.51
CA LYS A 37 -0.76 7.04 -7.39
C LYS A 37 0.02 6.47 -6.21
N ILE A 38 -0.48 6.70 -5.01
CA ILE A 38 0.08 6.18 -3.76
C ILE A 38 -0.81 5.06 -3.24
N GLY A 39 -0.21 3.92 -2.89
CA GLY A 39 -0.84 2.86 -2.11
C GLY A 39 -0.15 2.74 -0.75
N ILE A 40 -0.92 2.75 0.34
CA ILE A 40 -0.39 2.58 1.70
C ILE A 40 -1.04 1.34 2.29
N ASN A 41 -0.25 0.28 2.45
CA ASN A 41 -0.70 -0.93 3.12
C ASN A 41 -0.31 -0.87 4.60
N LEU A 42 -1.30 -0.74 5.47
CA LEU A 42 -1.09 -0.58 6.90
C LEU A 42 -0.59 -1.87 7.57
N ALA A 43 -0.93 -3.04 7.05
CA ALA A 43 -0.46 -4.32 7.61
C ALA A 43 1.04 -4.51 7.35
N SER A 44 1.51 -4.20 6.14
CA SER A 44 2.95 -4.28 5.81
C SER A 44 3.74 -3.07 6.29
N ARG A 45 3.08 -1.95 6.55
CA ARG A 45 3.71 -0.63 6.82
C ARG A 45 4.63 -0.21 5.69
N ILE A 46 4.12 -0.38 4.47
CA ILE A 46 4.80 0.00 3.23
C ILE A 46 3.92 0.97 2.46
N LEU A 47 4.52 2.07 2.03
CA LEU A 47 3.97 3.01 1.06
C LEU A 47 4.60 2.71 -0.29
N THR A 48 3.77 2.51 -1.31
CA THR A 48 4.20 2.27 -2.70
C THR A 48 3.77 3.42 -3.58
N LEU A 49 4.71 3.98 -4.32
CA LEU A 49 4.44 4.89 -5.43
C LEU A 49 4.31 4.08 -6.71
N TYR A 50 3.20 4.26 -7.40
CA TYR A 50 2.92 3.65 -8.69
C TYR A 50 2.99 4.69 -9.80
N GLU A 51 3.32 4.22 -10.98
CA GLU A 51 3.17 4.91 -12.25
C GLU A 51 2.32 4.02 -13.17
N GLY A 52 1.06 4.41 -13.37
CA GLY A 52 0.05 3.48 -13.88
C GLY A 52 -0.13 2.28 -12.92
N ASP A 53 0.12 1.07 -13.41
CA ASP A 53 0.09 -0.16 -12.61
C ASP A 53 1.47 -0.67 -12.17
N THR A 54 2.53 0.06 -12.54
CA THR A 54 3.90 -0.32 -12.20
C THR A 54 4.31 0.26 -10.86
N LYS A 55 4.85 -0.56 -9.96
CA LYS A 55 5.49 -0.12 -8.72
C LYS A 55 6.83 0.53 -9.07
N VAL A 56 6.99 1.82 -8.79
CA VAL A 56 8.24 2.54 -9.10
C VAL A 56 9.10 2.79 -7.88
N LYS A 57 8.47 2.95 -6.70
CA LYS A 57 9.19 3.12 -5.43
C LYS A 57 8.41 2.51 -4.28
N MET A 58 9.12 2.03 -3.28
CA MET A 58 8.55 1.49 -2.04
C MET A 58 9.31 2.05 -0.84
N TYR A 59 8.57 2.44 0.20
CA TYR A 59 9.13 3.04 1.41
C TYR A 59 8.54 2.38 2.65
N HIS A 60 9.38 2.11 3.64
CA HIS A 60 8.89 1.72 4.95
C HIS A 60 8.30 2.93 5.68
N VAL A 61 7.15 2.74 6.33
CA VAL A 61 6.43 3.82 7.01
C VAL A 61 6.01 3.43 8.42
N GLY A 62 5.90 4.42 9.30
CA GLY A 62 5.19 4.29 10.56
C GLY A 62 3.74 4.70 10.36
N VAL A 63 2.80 3.97 10.97
CA VAL A 63 1.35 4.22 10.82
C VAL A 63 0.67 4.42 12.18
N GLY A 64 -0.62 4.71 12.17
CA GLY A 64 -1.41 4.91 13.38
C GLY A 64 -1.33 3.72 14.34
N LYS A 65 -1.29 3.99 15.65
CA LYS A 65 -1.38 2.96 16.68
C LYS A 65 -2.78 2.33 16.72
N THR A 66 -2.93 1.21 17.39
CA THR A 66 -4.21 0.47 17.45
C THR A 66 -5.39 1.28 17.99
N SER A 67 -5.12 2.23 18.92
CA SER A 67 -6.15 3.13 19.46
C SER A 67 -6.52 4.29 18.53
N THR A 68 -5.65 4.65 17.60
CA THR A 68 -5.83 5.73 16.61
C THR A 68 -5.28 5.28 15.25
N PRO A 69 -5.90 4.27 14.62
CA PRO A 69 -5.38 3.73 13.37
C PRO A 69 -5.47 4.75 12.24
N THR A 70 -4.57 4.64 11.28
CA THR A 70 -4.68 5.40 10.04
C THR A 70 -5.97 4.99 9.32
N PRO A 71 -6.86 5.93 8.94
CA PRO A 71 -8.12 5.58 8.31
C PRO A 71 -7.91 5.00 6.91
N THR A 72 -8.52 3.84 6.65
CA THR A 72 -8.53 3.23 5.32
C THR A 72 -9.52 3.95 4.41
N GLY A 73 -9.24 3.98 3.11
CA GLY A 73 -10.11 4.60 2.12
C GLY A 73 -9.38 5.06 0.87
N TYR A 74 -10.14 5.78 0.05
CA TYR A 74 -9.65 6.41 -1.18
C TYR A 74 -9.61 7.91 -0.98
N TYR A 75 -8.44 8.48 -1.15
CA TYR A 75 -8.14 9.89 -0.93
C TYR A 75 -7.39 10.47 -2.11
N ALA A 76 -7.09 11.75 -2.04
CA ALA A 76 -6.15 12.43 -2.92
C ALA A 76 -5.29 13.39 -2.10
N VAL A 77 -4.10 13.69 -2.58
CA VAL A 77 -3.27 14.74 -2.01
C VAL A 77 -4.03 16.06 -2.08
N GLN A 78 -4.31 16.68 -0.93
CA GLN A 78 -5.08 17.91 -0.80
C GLN A 78 -4.19 19.15 -0.81
N TYR A 79 -3.05 19.07 -0.15
CA TYR A 79 -2.03 20.12 -0.12
C TYR A 79 -0.66 19.54 0.24
N LYS A 80 0.38 20.33 -0.02
CA LYS A 80 1.76 19.97 0.26
C LYS A 80 2.47 21.16 0.90
N GLU A 81 3.37 20.88 1.82
CA GLU A 81 4.13 21.94 2.52
C GLU A 81 5.59 21.54 2.68
N VAL A 82 6.47 22.51 2.47
CA VAL A 82 7.90 22.42 2.74
C VAL A 82 8.18 23.17 4.04
N ASN A 83 8.93 22.54 4.93
CA ASN A 83 9.26 23.09 6.25
C ASN A 83 8.00 23.46 7.05
N PRO A 84 7.08 22.49 7.29
CA PRO A 84 5.85 22.78 8.03
C PRO A 84 6.14 23.14 9.48
N THR A 85 5.25 23.92 10.08
CA THR A 85 5.20 24.08 11.53
C THR A 85 4.30 23.01 12.13
N TRP A 86 4.82 22.25 13.07
CA TRP A 86 3.98 21.33 13.83
C TRP A 86 3.19 22.09 14.89
N VAL A 87 1.92 21.75 15.00
CA VAL A 87 1.01 22.27 16.04
C VAL A 87 0.51 21.08 16.85
N ASP A 88 0.62 21.19 18.18
CA ASP A 88 0.14 20.14 19.07
C ASP A 88 -1.38 19.98 18.90
N PRO A 89 -1.89 18.77 18.57
CA PRO A 89 -3.31 18.56 18.40
C PRO A 89 -4.13 18.71 19.69
N ASP A 90 -3.50 18.53 20.84
CA ASP A 90 -4.15 18.63 22.15
C ASP A 90 -4.03 20.04 22.76
N ASP A 91 -3.00 20.79 22.37
CA ASP A 91 -2.79 22.19 22.79
C ASP A 91 -2.22 23.03 21.63
N THR A 92 -3.09 23.69 20.90
CA THR A 92 -2.71 24.49 19.71
C THR A 92 -1.85 25.70 20.02
N SER A 93 -1.64 26.06 21.29
CA SER A 93 -0.68 27.07 21.69
C SER A 93 0.77 26.58 21.62
N VAL A 94 0.97 25.26 21.64
CA VAL A 94 2.28 24.62 21.50
C VAL A 94 2.57 24.39 20.03
N GLN A 95 3.60 25.06 19.54
CA GLN A 95 4.02 24.97 18.13
C GLN A 95 5.54 24.78 18.04
N ILE A 96 5.96 23.93 17.11
CA ILE A 96 7.37 23.70 16.80
C ILE A 96 7.59 24.05 15.33
N GLY A 97 8.38 25.07 15.08
CA GLY A 97 8.75 25.50 13.74
C GLY A 97 9.66 24.49 13.02
N PRO A 98 10.01 24.78 11.75
CA PRO A 98 10.92 23.93 10.98
C PRO A 98 12.26 23.74 11.69
N GLY A 99 12.77 22.51 11.67
CA GLY A 99 14.06 22.19 12.28
C GLY A 99 14.15 20.73 12.74
N PRO A 100 15.32 20.35 13.30
CA PRO A 100 15.59 18.95 13.69
C PRO A 100 14.69 18.44 14.82
N SER A 101 14.09 19.34 15.61
CA SER A 101 13.16 18.99 16.69
C SER A 101 11.71 18.88 16.24
N ASN A 102 11.40 19.18 14.98
CA ASN A 102 10.04 19.13 14.46
C ASN A 102 9.57 17.68 14.29
N PRO A 103 8.48 17.25 14.98
CA PRO A 103 8.00 15.86 14.93
C PRO A 103 7.50 15.42 13.56
N ILE A 104 7.13 16.35 12.66
CA ILE A 104 6.64 16.08 11.31
C ILE A 104 7.69 16.34 10.22
N GLY A 105 8.93 16.60 10.61
CA GLY A 105 10.06 16.76 9.69
C GLY A 105 9.95 17.96 8.74
N TYR A 106 10.52 17.80 7.55
CA TYR A 106 10.66 18.89 6.58
C TYR A 106 9.65 18.86 5.43
N ARG A 107 8.79 17.85 5.34
CA ARG A 107 7.78 17.72 4.28
C ARG A 107 6.47 17.23 4.87
N TRP A 108 5.39 17.82 4.38
CA TRP A 108 4.03 17.40 4.66
C TRP A 108 3.25 17.20 3.35
N ILE A 109 2.52 16.09 3.25
CA ILE A 109 1.64 15.74 2.15
C ILE A 109 0.29 15.36 2.75
N GLY A 110 -0.63 16.34 2.86
CA GLY A 110 -1.96 16.15 3.43
C GLY A 110 -2.88 15.42 2.47
N PHE A 111 -3.58 14.38 2.94
CA PHE A 111 -4.49 13.61 2.09
C PHE A 111 -5.93 13.50 2.62
N SER A 112 -6.17 13.74 3.91
CA SER A 112 -7.53 13.68 4.49
C SER A 112 -7.62 14.47 5.80
N GLY A 113 -8.24 15.64 5.78
CA GLY A 113 -8.39 16.46 6.97
C GLY A 113 -7.03 16.74 7.65
N ASN A 114 -6.87 16.23 8.87
CA ASN A 114 -5.62 16.36 9.63
C ASN A 114 -4.64 15.20 9.40
N TYR A 115 -4.95 14.26 8.50
CA TYR A 115 -4.06 13.15 8.19
C TYR A 115 -3.16 13.47 7.00
N GLY A 116 -1.89 13.18 7.18
CA GLY A 116 -0.87 13.41 6.16
C GLY A 116 0.24 12.36 6.20
N ILE A 117 1.04 12.39 5.15
CA ILE A 117 2.32 11.69 5.04
C ILE A 117 3.40 12.73 5.32
N HIS A 118 4.31 12.46 6.23
CA HIS A 118 5.29 13.44 6.66
C HIS A 118 6.60 12.79 7.14
N GLY A 119 7.65 13.57 7.26
CA GLY A 119 8.91 13.16 7.85
C GLY A 119 8.82 12.91 9.36
N THR A 120 9.93 12.62 10.00
CA THR A 120 9.96 12.44 11.45
C THR A 120 11.34 12.71 12.03
N ASN A 121 11.39 13.28 13.22
CA ASN A 121 12.60 13.36 14.06
C ASN A 121 12.82 12.08 14.89
N HIS A 122 11.96 11.05 14.72
CA HIS A 122 12.01 9.76 15.39
C HIS A 122 12.09 8.62 14.37
N PRO A 123 13.23 8.41 13.68
CA PRO A 123 13.38 7.40 12.61
C PRO A 123 13.17 5.97 13.11
N GLU A 124 13.38 5.68 14.39
CA GLU A 124 13.10 4.39 15.03
C GLU A 124 11.60 4.03 15.05
N SER A 125 10.73 4.98 14.78
CA SER A 125 9.28 4.78 14.70
C SER A 125 8.83 4.19 13.35
N ILE A 126 9.71 4.19 12.35
CA ILE A 126 9.41 3.63 11.03
C ILE A 126 9.26 2.11 11.13
N GLY A 127 8.24 1.58 10.46
CA GLY A 127 7.85 0.17 10.56
C GLY A 127 6.94 -0.14 11.76
N GLY A 128 6.59 0.85 12.59
CA GLY A 128 5.75 0.69 13.78
C GLY A 128 4.31 1.16 13.60
N TYR A 129 3.47 0.80 14.59
CA TYR A 129 2.12 1.33 14.81
C TYR A 129 2.19 2.38 15.92
N VAL A 130 2.52 3.61 15.59
CA VAL A 130 3.06 4.58 16.57
C VAL A 130 2.42 5.98 16.55
N SER A 131 1.76 6.35 15.46
CA SER A 131 1.22 7.71 15.31
C SER A 131 -0.23 7.82 15.80
N ASN A 132 -0.75 9.04 15.79
CA ASN A 132 -2.18 9.31 16.00
C ASN A 132 -2.99 9.27 14.68
N GLY A 133 -2.51 8.51 13.68
CA GLY A 133 -3.17 8.27 12.41
C GLY A 133 -2.40 8.77 11.19
N CYS A 134 -1.47 9.70 11.32
CA CYS A 134 -0.59 10.12 10.23
C CYS A 134 0.40 9.02 9.82
N VAL A 135 0.92 9.13 8.60
CA VAL A 135 1.90 8.20 8.04
C VAL A 135 3.29 8.85 8.13
N ARG A 136 4.17 8.24 8.91
CA ARG A 136 5.55 8.71 9.12
C ARG A 136 6.51 8.07 8.12
N MET A 137 7.41 8.88 7.59
CA MET A 137 8.51 8.43 6.71
C MET A 137 9.85 8.92 7.25
N ASN A 138 10.94 8.25 6.89
CA ASN A 138 12.27 8.85 7.05
C ASN A 138 12.35 10.16 6.26
N GLU A 139 13.17 11.11 6.70
CA GLU A 139 13.29 12.41 6.02
C GLU A 139 13.69 12.27 4.55
N ALA A 140 14.70 11.46 4.26
CA ALA A 140 15.14 11.24 2.87
C ALA A 140 14.03 10.65 2.00
N ASP A 141 13.22 9.74 2.57
CA ASP A 141 12.13 9.06 1.85
C ASP A 141 10.97 10.01 1.55
N VAL A 142 10.57 10.85 2.52
CA VAL A 142 9.50 11.82 2.29
C VAL A 142 9.92 12.93 1.35
N GLU A 143 11.17 13.37 1.41
CA GLU A 143 11.72 14.35 0.47
C GLU A 143 11.78 13.80 -0.96
N ASP A 144 12.14 12.52 -1.11
CA ASP A 144 12.10 11.83 -2.39
C ASP A 144 10.65 11.69 -2.89
N LEU A 145 9.72 11.14 -2.09
CA LEU A 145 8.31 11.02 -2.46
C LEU A 145 7.68 12.37 -2.85
N TYR A 146 8.02 13.42 -2.10
CA TYR A 146 7.47 14.77 -2.30
C TYR A 146 7.69 15.30 -3.71
N GLN A 147 8.77 14.91 -4.39
CA GLN A 147 9.10 15.36 -5.75
C GLN A 147 8.20 14.71 -6.82
N TYR A 148 7.65 13.54 -6.55
CA TYR A 148 6.87 12.76 -7.52
C TYR A 148 5.37 13.00 -7.46
N VAL A 149 4.86 13.58 -6.38
CA VAL A 149 3.43 13.72 -6.15
C VAL A 149 3.01 15.19 -6.18
N SER A 150 1.79 15.45 -6.61
CA SER A 150 1.17 16.77 -6.68
C SER A 150 -0.22 16.74 -6.01
N VAL A 151 -0.80 17.92 -5.78
CA VAL A 151 -2.19 18.03 -5.38
C VAL A 151 -3.07 17.33 -6.40
N GLY A 152 -3.98 16.49 -5.93
CA GLY A 152 -4.81 15.61 -6.76
C GLY A 152 -4.26 14.20 -6.95
N THR A 153 -2.96 13.91 -6.63
CA THR A 153 -2.42 12.55 -6.70
C THR A 153 -3.29 11.60 -5.86
N PRO A 154 -3.83 10.50 -6.44
CA PRO A 154 -4.64 9.53 -5.71
C PRO A 154 -3.84 8.85 -4.59
N VAL A 155 -4.49 8.66 -3.43
CA VAL A 155 -3.93 7.97 -2.27
C VAL A 155 -4.93 6.91 -1.82
N THR A 156 -4.54 5.65 -1.88
CA THR A 156 -5.32 4.53 -1.36
C THR A 156 -4.67 4.02 -0.08
N VAL A 157 -5.41 4.05 1.02
CA VAL A 157 -4.99 3.47 2.30
C VAL A 157 -5.79 2.20 2.53
N TYR A 158 -5.12 1.08 2.73
CA TYR A 158 -5.75 -0.22 2.89
C TYR A 158 -5.00 -1.09 3.90
N TYR A 159 -5.63 -2.19 4.30
CA TYR A 159 -5.06 -3.15 5.22
C TYR A 159 -5.13 -4.54 4.61
N ASP A 160 -3.99 -5.07 4.19
CA ASP A 160 -3.91 -6.43 3.65
C ASP A 160 -2.65 -7.12 4.15
N ARG A 161 -2.84 -8.23 4.87
CA ARG A 161 -1.75 -9.05 5.41
C ARG A 161 -1.12 -9.95 4.37
N LEU A 162 -1.89 -10.33 3.35
CA LEU A 162 -1.40 -11.15 2.24
C LEU A 162 -1.05 -10.26 1.07
N VAL A 163 0.23 -10.21 0.72
CA VAL A 163 0.72 -9.52 -0.47
C VAL A 163 1.30 -10.54 -1.42
N ILE A 164 0.91 -10.47 -2.69
CA ILE A 164 1.45 -11.31 -3.76
C ILE A 164 2.16 -10.40 -4.75
N ASP A 165 3.39 -10.76 -5.09
CA ASP A 165 4.22 -10.06 -6.06
C ASP A 165 4.60 -10.97 -7.23
N VAL A 166 4.75 -10.34 -8.39
CA VAL A 166 5.29 -10.97 -9.60
C VAL A 166 6.50 -10.16 -10.06
N ASP A 167 7.65 -10.77 -9.98
CA ASP A 167 8.90 -10.15 -10.42
C ASP A 167 8.99 -10.09 -11.96
N PRO A 168 9.84 -9.20 -12.53
CA PRO A 168 10.04 -9.13 -13.98
C PRO A 168 10.47 -10.45 -14.63
N ASP A 169 11.06 -11.37 -13.88
CA ASP A 169 11.46 -12.71 -14.34
C ASP A 169 10.33 -13.75 -14.21
N HIS A 170 9.09 -13.28 -13.98
CA HIS A 170 7.86 -14.07 -13.80
C HIS A 170 7.76 -14.86 -12.49
N THR A 171 8.65 -14.66 -11.54
CA THR A 171 8.59 -15.31 -10.24
C THR A 171 7.41 -14.75 -9.43
N VAL A 172 6.49 -15.64 -9.05
CA VAL A 172 5.38 -15.33 -8.14
C VAL A 172 5.83 -15.65 -6.72
N SER A 173 5.72 -14.66 -5.86
CA SER A 173 6.02 -14.77 -4.43
C SER A 173 4.89 -14.18 -3.60
N TYR A 174 4.81 -14.58 -2.33
CA TYR A 174 3.85 -13.99 -1.40
C TYR A 174 4.50 -13.71 -0.04
N TYR A 175 3.85 -12.80 0.68
CA TYR A 175 4.22 -12.33 2.01
C TYR A 175 3.00 -12.42 2.91
N VAL A 176 3.18 -12.82 4.16
CA VAL A 176 2.14 -12.75 5.19
C VAL A 176 2.65 -11.86 6.32
N TYR A 177 2.03 -10.70 6.46
CA TYR A 177 2.38 -9.72 7.49
C TYR A 177 1.64 -9.98 8.80
N PRO A 178 2.17 -9.52 9.95
CA PRO A 178 1.48 -9.56 11.24
C PRO A 178 0.13 -8.85 11.18
N ASP A 179 -0.84 -9.31 11.99
CA ASP A 179 -2.12 -8.63 12.15
C ASP A 179 -2.04 -7.59 13.28
N GLY A 180 -1.34 -6.48 13.01
CA GLY A 180 -1.07 -5.48 14.04
C GLY A 180 -2.30 -4.76 14.57
N TYR A 181 -3.38 -4.68 13.78
CA TYR A 181 -4.66 -4.12 14.21
C TYR A 181 -5.68 -5.19 14.62
N GLY A 182 -5.43 -6.48 14.36
CA GLY A 182 -6.40 -7.53 14.60
C GLY A 182 -7.61 -7.49 13.65
N TRP A 183 -7.42 -6.97 12.43
CA TRP A 183 -8.52 -6.74 11.49
C TRP A 183 -8.69 -7.84 10.45
N GLN A 184 -7.68 -8.66 10.22
CA GLN A 184 -7.72 -9.63 9.13
C GLN A 184 -7.15 -10.98 9.56
N SER A 185 -8.01 -11.95 9.80
CA SER A 185 -7.59 -13.35 9.90
C SER A 185 -7.33 -13.91 8.48
N LEU A 186 -6.36 -14.82 8.39
CA LEU A 186 -6.05 -15.54 7.15
C LEU A 186 -6.18 -17.04 7.35
N SER A 187 -6.67 -17.73 6.33
CA SER A 187 -6.70 -19.18 6.24
C SER A 187 -5.90 -19.68 5.04
N VAL A 188 -5.48 -20.94 5.07
CA VAL A 188 -4.80 -21.57 3.93
C VAL A 188 -5.64 -21.49 2.65
N ALA A 189 -6.97 -21.69 2.78
CA ALA A 189 -7.88 -21.61 1.64
C ALA A 189 -7.90 -20.20 0.99
N GLN A 190 -7.86 -19.13 1.79
CA GLN A 190 -7.80 -17.77 1.27
C GLN A 190 -6.48 -17.51 0.53
N VAL A 191 -5.35 -17.96 1.09
CA VAL A 191 -4.04 -17.81 0.44
C VAL A 191 -3.99 -18.61 -0.87
N LYS A 192 -4.44 -19.86 -0.87
CA LYS A 192 -4.52 -20.69 -2.10
C LYS A 192 -5.42 -20.04 -3.17
N LYS A 193 -6.58 -19.52 -2.75
CA LYS A 193 -7.48 -18.80 -3.67
C LYS A 193 -6.82 -17.57 -4.30
N ALA A 194 -6.06 -16.81 -3.51
CA ALA A 194 -5.32 -15.65 -4.01
C ALA A 194 -4.21 -16.08 -4.99
N LEU A 195 -3.44 -17.12 -4.67
CA LEU A 195 -2.41 -17.68 -5.54
C LEU A 195 -2.98 -18.28 -6.85
N ALA A 196 -4.22 -18.78 -6.82
CA ALA A 196 -4.92 -19.27 -8.01
C ALA A 196 -5.13 -18.15 -9.05
N GLY A 197 -5.30 -16.91 -8.63
CA GLY A 197 -5.33 -15.74 -9.52
C GLY A 197 -4.06 -15.58 -10.37
N TYR A 198 -2.95 -16.14 -9.89
CA TYR A 198 -1.65 -16.16 -10.59
C TYR A 198 -1.35 -17.52 -11.23
N GLY A 199 -2.18 -18.53 -10.99
CA GLY A 199 -2.07 -19.87 -11.55
C GLY A 199 -0.97 -20.73 -10.91
N VAL A 200 -0.56 -20.44 -9.68
CA VAL A 200 0.56 -21.12 -8.97
C VAL A 200 0.13 -21.87 -7.72
N GLU A 201 -1.16 -21.97 -7.45
CA GLU A 201 -1.74 -22.57 -6.23
C GLU A 201 -1.34 -24.03 -6.02
N ASP A 202 -1.08 -24.78 -7.10
CA ASP A 202 -0.68 -26.20 -7.05
C ASP A 202 0.77 -26.37 -6.55
N PHE A 203 1.57 -25.29 -6.57
CA PHE A 203 2.96 -25.31 -6.08
C PHE A 203 3.11 -24.74 -4.66
N ALA A 204 2.01 -24.37 -4.02
CA ALA A 204 1.98 -23.90 -2.63
C ALA A 204 1.33 -24.96 -1.74
N GLU A 205 2.16 -25.70 -1.01
CA GLU A 205 1.72 -26.78 -0.15
C GLU A 205 0.92 -26.25 1.06
N PHE A 206 -0.05 -27.05 1.52
CA PHE A 206 -0.92 -26.68 2.65
C PHE A 206 -0.11 -26.33 3.88
N GLN A 207 0.89 -27.18 4.22
CA GLN A 207 1.68 -27.02 5.43
C GLN A 207 2.55 -25.76 5.35
N ASP A 208 3.19 -25.50 4.21
CA ASP A 208 4.04 -24.32 4.01
C ASP A 208 3.23 -23.02 4.18
N ILE A 209 2.01 -22.98 3.64
CA ILE A 209 1.12 -21.83 3.81
C ILE A 209 0.69 -21.68 5.26
N SER A 210 0.33 -22.80 5.94
CA SER A 210 -0.06 -22.79 7.34
C SER A 210 1.05 -22.27 8.24
N ASP A 211 2.27 -22.74 8.03
CA ASP A 211 3.46 -22.30 8.77
C ASP A 211 3.74 -20.81 8.51
N LYS A 212 3.58 -20.35 7.27
CA LYS A 212 3.75 -18.95 6.93
C LYS A 212 2.69 -18.05 7.57
N ILE A 213 1.43 -18.48 7.62
CA ILE A 213 0.37 -17.75 8.34
C ILE A 213 0.68 -17.68 9.83
N ASN A 214 1.16 -18.77 10.43
CA ASN A 214 1.51 -18.80 11.85
C ASN A 214 2.73 -17.91 12.16
N ALA A 215 3.73 -17.89 11.29
CA ALA A 215 4.90 -17.04 11.44
C ALA A 215 4.55 -15.55 11.25
N SER A 216 3.75 -15.23 10.25
CA SER A 216 3.35 -13.84 9.89
C SER A 216 4.51 -12.85 9.99
N ASP A 217 5.67 -13.25 9.46
CA ASP A 217 6.94 -12.55 9.66
C ASP A 217 7.24 -11.49 8.58
N GLY A 218 6.37 -11.38 7.57
CA GLY A 218 6.56 -10.46 6.43
C GLY A 218 7.72 -10.84 5.50
N ASN A 219 8.33 -12.02 5.67
CA ASN A 219 9.38 -12.49 4.77
C ASN A 219 8.79 -13.05 3.48
N VAL A 220 9.60 -13.05 2.41
CA VAL A 220 9.20 -13.58 1.12
C VAL A 220 9.09 -15.11 1.13
N THR A 221 8.06 -15.62 0.42
CA THR A 221 7.95 -17.03 0.06
C THR A 221 7.79 -17.15 -1.45
N TYR A 222 8.79 -17.76 -2.11
CA TYR A 222 8.77 -18.01 -3.56
C TYR A 222 7.93 -19.23 -3.87
N VAL A 223 7.00 -19.10 -4.85
CA VAL A 223 6.10 -20.21 -5.23
C VAL A 223 6.58 -20.88 -6.52
N ALA A 224 6.49 -20.18 -7.64
CA ALA A 224 6.89 -20.66 -8.97
C ALA A 224 7.01 -19.48 -9.94
N LYS A 225 7.66 -19.69 -11.08
CA LYS A 225 7.54 -18.80 -12.23
C LYS A 225 6.29 -19.13 -13.03
N ALA A 226 5.52 -18.12 -13.45
CA ALA A 226 4.29 -18.29 -14.19
C ALA A 226 4.38 -17.59 -15.55
N TYR A 227 4.31 -18.37 -16.64
CA TYR A 227 4.42 -17.86 -17.99
C TYR A 227 3.09 -17.99 -18.73
N ASP A 228 2.74 -16.98 -19.51
CA ASP A 228 1.62 -17.08 -20.42
C ASP A 228 1.90 -18.17 -21.47
N LEU A 229 0.91 -19.03 -21.69
CA LEU A 229 1.01 -20.13 -22.64
C LEU A 229 0.18 -19.80 -23.88
N VAL A 230 0.84 -19.77 -25.03
CA VAL A 230 0.21 -19.52 -26.34
C VAL A 230 0.35 -20.76 -27.19
N VAL A 231 -0.78 -21.28 -27.71
CA VAL A 231 -0.82 -22.43 -28.61
C VAL A 231 -1.53 -22.02 -29.90
N ASN A 232 -0.87 -22.21 -31.05
CA ASN A 232 -1.39 -21.80 -32.37
C ASN A 232 -1.90 -20.34 -32.39
N GLY A 233 -1.16 -19.39 -31.72
CA GLY A 233 -1.53 -18.00 -31.64
C GLY A 233 -2.61 -17.65 -30.60
N ASN A 234 -3.20 -18.64 -29.93
CA ASN A 234 -4.22 -18.42 -28.90
C ASN A 234 -3.63 -18.56 -27.50
N LYS A 235 -3.81 -17.52 -26.69
CA LYS A 235 -3.43 -17.54 -25.28
C LYS A 235 -4.37 -18.47 -24.51
N LEU A 236 -3.80 -19.42 -23.77
CA LEU A 236 -4.58 -20.33 -22.93
C LEU A 236 -4.88 -19.66 -21.56
N ALA A 237 -5.98 -20.08 -20.94
CA ALA A 237 -6.35 -19.64 -19.60
C ALA A 237 -5.38 -20.19 -18.52
N LYS A 238 -4.82 -21.37 -18.76
CA LYS A 238 -3.81 -21.98 -17.88
C LYS A 238 -2.41 -21.55 -18.31
N ARG A 239 -1.52 -21.36 -17.32
CA ARG A 239 -0.14 -20.94 -17.52
C ARG A 239 0.83 -22.12 -17.54
N ALA A 240 1.98 -21.96 -18.16
CA ALA A 240 3.14 -22.81 -17.93
C ALA A 240 3.83 -22.38 -16.63
N LEU A 241 4.27 -23.34 -15.82
CA LEU A 241 4.90 -23.06 -14.53
C LEU A 241 6.34 -23.56 -14.51
N GLY A 242 7.24 -22.74 -13.97
CA GLY A 242 8.65 -23.08 -13.76
C GLY A 242 8.96 -23.21 -12.28
N LYS A 243 9.52 -24.37 -11.87
CA LYS A 243 10.01 -24.57 -10.49
C LYS A 243 11.20 -25.51 -10.50
N ASN A 244 12.24 -25.17 -9.76
CA ASN A 244 13.45 -25.98 -9.61
C ASN A 244 14.09 -26.39 -10.96
N GLY A 245 14.12 -25.47 -11.94
CA GLY A 245 14.69 -25.73 -13.26
C GLY A 245 13.82 -26.60 -14.19
N GLN A 246 12.64 -26.98 -13.75
CA GLN A 246 11.66 -27.75 -14.56
C GLN A 246 10.50 -26.87 -15.01
N ILE A 247 9.97 -27.17 -16.21
CA ILE A 247 8.79 -26.52 -16.75
C ILE A 247 7.63 -27.51 -16.74
N TYR A 248 6.51 -27.09 -16.19
CA TYR A 248 5.27 -27.85 -16.08
C TYR A 248 4.24 -27.24 -17.02
N LEU A 249 3.66 -28.07 -17.90
CA LEU A 249 2.62 -27.64 -18.82
C LEU A 249 1.27 -28.21 -18.39
N PRO A 250 0.17 -27.45 -18.52
CA PRO A 250 -1.18 -27.94 -18.27
C PRO A 250 -1.60 -28.89 -19.40
N SER A 251 -1.25 -30.19 -19.29
CA SER A 251 -1.35 -31.20 -20.37
C SER A 251 -2.71 -31.23 -21.01
N VAL A 252 -3.80 -31.24 -20.23
CA VAL A 252 -5.18 -31.26 -20.75
C VAL A 252 -5.49 -30.01 -21.59
N ALA A 253 -5.11 -28.82 -21.10
CA ALA A 253 -5.36 -27.57 -21.83
C ALA A 253 -4.56 -27.51 -23.15
N VAL A 254 -3.30 -27.96 -23.12
CA VAL A 254 -2.46 -28.04 -24.31
C VAL A 254 -2.98 -29.06 -25.33
N ALA A 255 -3.32 -30.27 -24.85
CA ALA A 255 -3.87 -31.29 -25.72
C ALA A 255 -5.20 -30.87 -26.38
N THR A 256 -6.09 -30.26 -25.60
CA THR A 256 -7.35 -29.71 -26.13
C THR A 256 -7.09 -28.65 -27.21
N ALA A 257 -6.16 -27.72 -26.98
CA ALA A 257 -5.81 -26.69 -27.94
C ALA A 257 -5.16 -27.22 -29.22
N LEU A 258 -4.44 -28.35 -29.11
CA LEU A 258 -3.81 -29.05 -30.22
C LEU A 258 -4.73 -30.14 -30.85
N LYS A 259 -5.94 -30.36 -30.31
CA LYS A 259 -6.87 -31.41 -30.70
C LYS A 259 -6.27 -32.81 -30.60
N LEU A 260 -5.47 -33.05 -29.56
CA LEU A 260 -4.87 -34.33 -29.24
C LEU A 260 -5.72 -35.08 -28.22
N ASP A 261 -5.77 -36.42 -28.37
CA ASP A 261 -6.36 -37.32 -27.40
C ASP A 261 -5.28 -37.78 -26.41
N LEU A 262 -5.50 -37.51 -25.09
CA LEU A 262 -4.59 -37.93 -24.05
C LEU A 262 -5.09 -39.21 -23.39
N GLN A 263 -4.28 -40.23 -23.38
CA GLN A 263 -4.53 -41.47 -22.65
C GLN A 263 -3.54 -41.58 -21.50
N TRP A 264 -4.06 -41.89 -20.33
CA TRP A 264 -3.28 -42.12 -19.12
C TRP A 264 -3.16 -43.62 -18.87
N ASN A 265 -1.93 -44.13 -18.80
CA ASN A 265 -1.65 -45.55 -18.52
C ASN A 265 -1.43 -45.76 -17.02
#